data_fa1ebf3e8e9de8d2fdb5e381f242694e
#
_entry.id   fa1ebf3e8e9de8d2fdb5e381f242694e
#
_cell.length_a   1.000
_cell.length_b   1.000
_cell.length_c   1.000
_cell.angle_alpha   90.00
_cell.angle_beta   90.00
_cell.angle_gamma   90.00
#
_symmetry.space_group_name_H-M   'P 1'
#
loop_
_entity.id
_entity.type
_entity.pdbx_description
1 polymer ?
#
loop_
_entity_poly.entity_id
_entity_poly.type
_entity_poly.pdbx_seq_one_letter_code
_entity_poly.pdbx_strand_id
1 'polypeptide(L)'
;VLDNIMTGRNLKMHTNFLQQAFYWGATQREEIRHRQKVEEIIDFLQIENIRKTPVGRLPYGLQKRVELGRALAAEPKILLLDEPMAGMTVEEKQDMCRFILDVNDEFGTTLVLIEHDMGVVMDISDRVIVLDYGTQIGDGSPEEVRAHHDVIAAYLGT
;
A
#
# COMPACT_ATOMS: atom_id res chain seq x y z
N VAL A 1 -3.53 8.77 -13.36
CA VAL A 1 -3.81 8.10 -12.07
C VAL A 1 -4.79 6.96 -12.30
N LEU A 2 -6.02 7.22 -12.70
CA LEU A 2 -7.06 6.19 -12.88
C LEU A 2 -6.55 4.99 -13.69
N ASP A 3 -5.97 5.22 -14.87
CA ASP A 3 -5.47 4.13 -15.73
C ASP A 3 -4.32 3.34 -15.08
N ASN A 4 -3.49 4.01 -14.26
CA ASN A 4 -2.40 3.35 -13.53
C ASN A 4 -2.96 2.41 -12.45
N ILE A 5 -3.94 2.87 -11.67
CA ILE A 5 -4.61 2.03 -10.65
C ILE A 5 -5.39 0.91 -11.35
N MET A 6 -6.02 1.18 -12.49
CA MET A 6 -6.74 0.18 -13.29
C MET A 6 -5.84 -0.98 -13.72
N THR A 7 -4.52 -0.78 -13.91
CA THR A 7 -3.60 -1.89 -14.22
C THR A 7 -3.55 -2.95 -13.11
N GLY A 8 -3.80 -2.57 -11.84
CA GLY A 8 -3.93 -3.52 -10.73
C GLY A 8 -5.11 -4.48 -10.87
N ARG A 9 -6.12 -4.14 -11.69
CA ARG A 9 -7.27 -5.00 -11.98
C ARG A 9 -7.02 -6.06 -13.04
N ASN A 10 -5.89 -6.01 -13.76
CA ASN A 10 -5.61 -6.91 -14.90
C ASN A 10 -5.71 -8.39 -14.52
N LEU A 11 -5.30 -8.77 -13.31
CA LEU A 11 -5.39 -10.16 -12.83
C LEU A 11 -6.84 -10.59 -12.52
N LYS A 12 -7.76 -9.67 -12.38
CA LYS A 12 -9.17 -9.89 -12.08
C LYS A 12 -10.07 -9.81 -13.32
N MET A 13 -9.52 -9.38 -14.46
CA MET A 13 -10.25 -9.31 -15.74
C MET A 13 -10.20 -10.68 -16.42
N HIS A 14 -11.36 -11.24 -16.70
CA HIS A 14 -11.50 -12.58 -17.28
C HIS A 14 -11.84 -12.55 -18.78
N THR A 15 -11.80 -11.38 -19.43
CA THR A 15 -12.13 -11.26 -20.85
C THR A 15 -11.03 -11.85 -21.74
N ASN A 16 -11.42 -12.79 -22.60
CA ASN A 16 -10.55 -13.38 -23.63
C ASN A 16 -10.26 -12.34 -24.71
N PHE A 17 -9.07 -12.43 -25.33
CA PHE A 17 -8.60 -11.54 -26.41
C PHE A 17 -9.64 -11.35 -27.54
N LEU A 18 -10.38 -12.40 -27.91
CA LEU A 18 -11.46 -12.35 -28.92
C LEU A 18 -12.69 -11.55 -28.45
N GLN A 19 -13.01 -11.56 -27.16
CA GLN A 19 -14.11 -10.79 -26.58
C GLN A 19 -13.74 -9.31 -26.44
N GLN A 20 -12.46 -8.99 -26.26
CA GLN A 20 -11.97 -7.61 -26.27
C GLN A 20 -12.02 -6.99 -27.67
N ALA A 21 -11.84 -7.78 -28.73
CA ALA A 21 -11.96 -7.31 -30.12
C ALA A 21 -13.40 -6.93 -30.50
N PHE A 22 -14.41 -7.58 -29.89
CA PHE A 22 -15.82 -7.27 -30.03
C PHE A 22 -16.32 -6.59 -28.74
N TYR A 23 -16.04 -5.30 -28.57
CA TYR A 23 -16.33 -4.48 -27.39
C TYR A 23 -17.84 -4.31 -27.13
N TRP A 24 -18.60 -5.42 -26.97
CA TRP A 24 -20.05 -5.41 -26.77
C TRP A 24 -20.50 -6.22 -25.55
N GLY A 25 -21.41 -5.63 -24.78
CA GLY A 25 -22.25 -6.28 -23.78
C GLY A 25 -21.51 -6.69 -22.51
N ALA A 26 -20.98 -7.91 -22.44
CA ALA A 26 -20.38 -8.46 -21.22
C ALA A 26 -19.04 -7.78 -20.84
N THR A 27 -18.20 -7.53 -21.83
CA THR A 27 -16.88 -6.86 -21.67
C THR A 27 -17.05 -5.43 -21.15
N GLN A 28 -18.01 -4.69 -21.67
CA GLN A 28 -18.29 -3.32 -21.22
C GLN A 28 -18.81 -3.29 -19.78
N ARG A 29 -19.66 -4.24 -19.39
CA ARG A 29 -20.16 -4.34 -18.01
C ARG A 29 -19.05 -4.70 -17.02
N GLU A 30 -18.14 -5.56 -17.43
CA GLU A 30 -16.97 -5.95 -16.62
C GLU A 30 -16.04 -4.75 -16.44
N GLU A 31 -15.71 -4.02 -17.50
CA GLU A 31 -14.90 -2.80 -17.41
C GLU A 31 -15.53 -1.74 -16.52
N ILE A 32 -16.83 -1.49 -16.64
CA ILE A 32 -17.54 -0.54 -15.77
C ILE A 32 -17.41 -0.95 -14.30
N ARG A 33 -17.57 -2.25 -13.98
CA ARG A 33 -17.44 -2.75 -12.61
C ARG A 33 -16.00 -2.54 -12.07
N HIS A 34 -14.99 -2.84 -12.88
CA HIS A 34 -13.60 -2.64 -12.49
C HIS A 34 -13.29 -1.15 -12.31
N ARG A 35 -13.84 -0.29 -13.18
CA ARG A 35 -13.68 1.16 -13.07
C ARG A 35 -14.34 1.70 -11.80
N GLN A 36 -15.55 1.22 -11.44
CA GLN A 36 -16.20 1.61 -10.19
C GLN A 36 -15.33 1.25 -8.97
N LYS A 37 -14.74 0.04 -8.95
CA LYS A 37 -13.84 -0.37 -7.88
C LYS A 37 -12.59 0.50 -7.78
N VAL A 38 -12.05 0.94 -8.90
CA VAL A 38 -10.91 1.87 -8.93
C VAL A 38 -11.30 3.27 -8.46
N GLU A 39 -12.50 3.76 -8.79
CA GLU A 39 -13.00 5.05 -8.27
C GLU A 39 -13.19 4.98 -6.73
N GLU A 40 -13.69 3.88 -6.16
CA GLU A 40 -13.76 3.68 -4.71
C GLU A 40 -12.37 3.77 -4.04
N ILE A 41 -11.33 3.20 -4.67
CA ILE A 41 -9.95 3.29 -4.17
C ILE A 41 -9.40 4.71 -4.30
N ILE A 42 -9.73 5.43 -5.38
CA ILE A 42 -9.35 6.83 -5.58
C ILE A 42 -9.95 7.71 -4.48
N ASP A 43 -11.24 7.50 -4.16
CA ASP A 43 -11.95 8.21 -3.09
C ASP A 43 -11.33 7.87 -1.73
N PHE A 44 -11.10 6.58 -1.43
CA PHE A 44 -10.44 6.11 -0.21
C PHE A 44 -9.08 6.79 0.02
N LEU A 45 -8.26 6.90 -1.04
CA LEU A 45 -6.94 7.53 -0.98
C LEU A 45 -6.96 9.07 -1.08
N GLN A 46 -8.16 9.68 -1.21
CA GLN A 46 -8.35 11.13 -1.30
C GLN A 46 -7.56 11.77 -2.46
N ILE A 47 -7.60 11.14 -3.64
CA ILE A 47 -6.89 11.59 -4.85
C ILE A 47 -7.80 11.84 -6.06
N GLU A 48 -9.09 12.15 -5.83
CA GLU A 48 -10.12 12.38 -6.86
C GLU A 48 -9.77 13.53 -7.80
N ASN A 49 -9.23 14.61 -7.23
CA ASN A 49 -8.86 15.83 -7.96
C ASN A 49 -7.72 15.63 -8.95
N ILE A 50 -6.89 14.60 -8.76
CA ILE A 50 -5.77 14.27 -9.65
C ILE A 50 -6.01 13.00 -10.49
N ARG A 51 -7.20 12.40 -10.45
CA ARG A 51 -7.50 11.10 -11.09
C ARG A 51 -7.17 11.04 -12.59
N LYS A 52 -7.24 12.18 -13.31
CA LYS A 52 -6.91 12.30 -14.74
C LYS A 52 -5.46 12.71 -15.00
N THR A 53 -4.70 13.04 -13.96
CA THR A 53 -3.33 13.51 -14.10
C THR A 53 -2.39 12.35 -14.39
N PRO A 54 -1.45 12.49 -15.34
CA PRO A 54 -0.37 11.52 -15.52
C PRO A 54 0.49 11.39 -14.26
N VAL A 55 0.73 10.14 -13.80
CA VAL A 55 1.42 9.87 -12.52
C VAL A 55 2.80 10.52 -12.47
N GLY A 56 3.57 10.49 -13.54
CA GLY A 56 4.90 11.09 -13.60
C GLY A 56 4.95 12.62 -13.46
N ARG A 57 3.80 13.32 -13.40
CA ARG A 57 3.70 14.75 -13.11
C ARG A 57 3.34 15.07 -11.67
N LEU A 58 3.07 14.05 -10.87
CA LEU A 58 2.66 14.22 -9.48
C LEU A 58 3.88 14.42 -8.57
N PRO A 59 3.72 15.15 -7.46
CA PRO A 59 4.65 15.11 -6.33
C PRO A 59 4.88 13.66 -5.86
N TYR A 60 6.05 13.40 -5.30
CA TYR A 60 6.47 12.05 -4.95
C TYR A 60 5.50 11.32 -3.99
N GLY A 61 5.05 11.98 -2.93
CA GLY A 61 4.08 11.41 -1.99
C GLY A 61 2.77 10.98 -2.66
N LEU A 62 2.27 11.77 -3.63
CA LEU A 62 1.08 11.39 -4.41
C LEU A 62 1.35 10.23 -5.37
N GLN A 63 2.57 10.11 -5.92
CA GLN A 63 2.95 8.92 -6.71
C GLN A 63 2.89 7.65 -5.84
N LYS A 64 3.38 7.72 -4.60
CA LYS A 64 3.31 6.60 -3.64
C LYS A 64 1.87 6.24 -3.24
N ARG A 65 0.97 7.22 -3.08
CA ARG A 65 -0.47 6.94 -2.91
C ARG A 65 -1.06 6.20 -4.10
N VAL A 66 -0.68 6.58 -5.32
CA VAL A 66 -1.13 5.87 -6.54
C VAL A 66 -0.56 4.45 -6.61
N GLU A 67 0.68 4.23 -6.17
CA GLU A 67 1.27 2.88 -6.06
C GLU A 67 0.48 2.00 -5.09
N LEU A 68 0.15 2.52 -3.90
CA LEU A 68 -0.71 1.84 -2.94
C LEU A 68 -2.08 1.52 -3.56
N GLY A 69 -2.71 2.50 -4.22
CA GLY A 69 -4.00 2.30 -4.90
C GLY A 69 -3.96 1.21 -5.98
N ARG A 70 -2.88 1.13 -6.75
CA ARG A 70 -2.67 0.07 -7.74
C ARG A 70 -2.56 -1.31 -7.08
N ALA A 71 -1.87 -1.42 -5.95
CA ALA A 71 -1.77 -2.66 -5.20
C ALA A 71 -3.12 -3.07 -4.61
N LEU A 72 -3.87 -2.13 -4.01
CA LEU A 72 -5.22 -2.36 -3.48
C LEU A 72 -6.22 -2.78 -4.56
N ALA A 73 -6.06 -2.28 -5.78
CA ALA A 73 -6.92 -2.65 -6.91
C ALA A 73 -6.87 -4.15 -7.23
N ALA A 74 -5.82 -4.87 -6.84
CA ALA A 74 -5.76 -6.32 -6.95
C ALA A 74 -6.60 -7.04 -5.88
N GLU A 75 -7.17 -6.33 -4.89
CA GLU A 75 -7.88 -6.87 -3.73
C GLU A 75 -7.06 -7.97 -3.03
N PRO A 76 -5.85 -7.64 -2.56
CA PRO A 76 -4.96 -8.63 -1.97
C PRO A 76 -5.44 -9.03 -0.57
N LYS A 77 -5.20 -10.28 -0.17
CA LYS A 77 -5.36 -10.72 1.23
C LYS A 77 -4.15 -10.35 2.08
N ILE A 78 -2.99 -10.27 1.44
CA ILE A 78 -1.72 -9.87 2.05
C ILE A 78 -1.09 -8.82 1.15
N LEU A 79 -0.68 -7.69 1.72
CA LEU A 79 0.00 -6.61 1.03
C LEU A 79 1.39 -6.42 1.63
N LEU A 80 2.42 -6.52 0.77
CA LEU A 80 3.80 -6.31 1.14
C LEU A 80 4.21 -4.90 0.75
N LEU A 81 4.68 -4.12 1.72
CA LEU A 81 5.11 -2.74 1.57
C LEU A 81 6.59 -2.64 1.94
N ASP A 82 7.42 -2.36 0.95
CA ASP A 82 8.85 -2.21 1.12
C ASP A 82 9.22 -0.72 1.05
N GLU A 83 9.61 -0.16 2.19
CA GLU A 83 9.92 1.25 2.39
C GLU A 83 8.91 2.22 1.74
N PRO A 84 7.59 2.07 1.99
CA PRO A 84 6.59 2.86 1.29
C PRO A 84 6.67 4.36 1.59
N MET A 85 7.34 4.74 2.66
CA MET A 85 7.44 6.13 3.13
C MET A 85 8.81 6.76 2.87
N ALA A 86 9.73 6.05 2.19
CA ALA A 86 11.05 6.58 1.86
C ALA A 86 10.93 7.87 1.04
N GLY A 87 11.67 8.92 1.43
CA GLY A 87 11.69 10.20 0.71
C GLY A 87 10.45 11.10 0.88
N MET A 88 9.51 10.73 1.76
CA MET A 88 8.34 11.54 2.09
C MET A 88 8.64 12.58 3.17
N THR A 89 7.90 13.70 3.16
CA THR A 89 7.86 14.65 4.27
C THR A 89 7.17 14.03 5.48
N VAL A 90 7.26 14.69 6.64
CA VAL A 90 6.60 14.22 7.88
C VAL A 90 5.08 14.11 7.69
N GLU A 91 4.47 15.11 7.08
CA GLU A 91 3.02 15.15 6.82
C GLU A 91 2.60 14.02 5.86
N GLU A 92 3.37 13.81 4.78
CA GLU A 92 3.10 12.73 3.82
C GLU A 92 3.23 11.34 4.47
N LYS A 93 4.20 11.15 5.38
CA LYS A 93 4.35 9.91 6.16
C LYS A 93 3.15 9.67 7.07
N GLN A 94 2.68 10.70 7.80
CA GLN A 94 1.51 10.59 8.67
C GLN A 94 0.25 10.20 7.88
N ASP A 95 0.04 10.82 6.73
CA ASP A 95 -1.06 10.45 5.83
C ASP A 95 -0.94 9.01 5.36
N MET A 96 0.27 8.57 4.97
CA MET A 96 0.50 7.20 4.51
C MET A 96 0.28 6.17 5.63
N CYS A 97 0.73 6.46 6.86
CA CYS A 97 0.45 5.64 8.04
C CYS A 97 -1.05 5.43 8.24
N ARG A 98 -1.83 6.53 8.17
CA ARG A 98 -3.28 6.48 8.29
C ARG A 98 -3.89 5.58 7.21
N PHE A 99 -3.53 5.76 5.92
CA PHE A 99 -4.04 4.91 4.86
C PHE A 99 -3.67 3.44 5.02
N ILE A 100 -2.47 3.14 5.52
CA ILE A 100 -2.03 1.76 5.81
C ILE A 100 -2.91 1.14 6.90
N LEU A 101 -3.19 1.85 7.99
CA LEU A 101 -4.09 1.39 9.04
C LEU A 101 -5.52 1.21 8.53
N ASP A 102 -6.05 2.19 7.79
CA ASP A 102 -7.39 2.14 7.21
C ASP A 102 -7.54 0.95 6.23
N VAL A 103 -6.46 0.57 5.49
CA VAL A 103 -6.45 -0.62 4.63
C VAL A 103 -6.65 -1.90 5.43
N ASN A 104 -6.03 -2.02 6.60
CA ASN A 104 -6.24 -3.17 7.47
C ASN A 104 -7.67 -3.20 8.01
N ASP A 105 -8.14 -2.07 8.52
CA ASP A 105 -9.45 -1.95 9.19
C ASP A 105 -10.61 -2.10 8.21
N GLU A 106 -10.58 -1.45 7.06
CA GLU A 106 -11.71 -1.42 6.11
C GLU A 106 -11.72 -2.61 5.15
N PHE A 107 -10.54 -3.07 4.70
CA PHE A 107 -10.46 -4.16 3.72
C PHE A 107 -10.08 -5.51 4.34
N GLY A 108 -9.70 -5.56 5.64
CA GLY A 108 -9.25 -6.77 6.31
C GLY A 108 -7.99 -7.36 5.68
N THR A 109 -7.18 -6.52 5.01
CA THR A 109 -5.95 -6.94 4.35
C THR A 109 -4.83 -7.06 5.39
N THR A 110 -4.16 -8.19 5.46
CA THR A 110 -2.95 -8.35 6.27
C THR A 110 -1.81 -7.56 5.63
N LEU A 111 -1.14 -6.73 6.42
CA LEU A 111 -0.03 -5.90 5.95
C LEU A 111 1.30 -6.43 6.48
N VAL A 112 2.30 -6.47 5.63
CA VAL A 112 3.70 -6.70 6.00
C VAL A 112 4.49 -5.49 5.56
N LEU A 113 5.04 -4.75 6.51
CA LEU A 113 5.76 -3.51 6.29
C LEU A 113 7.25 -3.72 6.56
N ILE A 114 8.11 -3.33 5.62
CA ILE A 114 9.54 -3.19 5.82
C ILE A 114 9.85 -1.70 5.91
N GLU A 115 10.35 -1.26 7.04
CA GLU A 115 10.71 0.13 7.32
C GLU A 115 11.91 0.22 8.27
N HIS A 116 12.62 1.31 8.17
CA HIS A 116 13.74 1.64 9.05
C HIS A 116 13.44 2.83 9.98
N ASP A 117 12.30 3.49 9.83
CA ASP A 117 11.81 4.53 10.73
C ASP A 117 11.12 3.87 11.93
N MET A 118 11.88 3.71 13.02
CA MET A 118 11.39 3.02 14.22
C MET A 118 10.16 3.68 14.82
N GLY A 119 10.01 5.00 14.70
CA GLY A 119 8.81 5.71 15.15
C GLY A 119 7.57 5.19 14.44
N VAL A 120 7.63 5.16 13.11
CA VAL A 120 6.56 4.64 12.26
C VAL A 120 6.25 3.18 12.59
N VAL A 121 7.28 2.32 12.63
CA VAL A 121 7.09 0.89 12.88
C VAL A 121 6.39 0.65 14.20
N MET A 122 6.83 1.33 15.27
CA MET A 122 6.26 1.13 16.60
C MET A 122 4.84 1.70 16.76
N ASP A 123 4.48 2.69 15.93
CA ASP A 123 3.17 3.35 16.02
C ASP A 123 2.06 2.59 15.28
N ILE A 124 2.41 1.83 14.20
CA ILE A 124 1.39 1.23 13.34
C ILE A 124 1.41 -0.29 13.26
N SER A 125 2.36 -0.97 13.94
CA SER A 125 2.50 -2.43 13.87
C SER A 125 1.92 -3.13 15.10
N ASP A 126 1.21 -4.25 14.87
CA ASP A 126 0.77 -5.16 15.94
C ASP A 126 1.92 -6.08 16.39
N ARG A 127 2.83 -6.41 15.47
CA ARG A 127 3.98 -7.28 15.70
C ARG A 127 5.18 -6.79 14.91
N VAL A 128 6.33 -6.77 15.56
CA VAL A 128 7.59 -6.32 14.98
C VAL A 128 8.60 -7.47 14.99
N ILE A 129 9.22 -7.71 13.85
CA ILE A 129 10.35 -8.63 13.70
C ILE A 129 11.57 -7.78 13.34
N VAL A 130 12.61 -7.86 14.16
CA VAL A 130 13.85 -7.09 13.96
C VAL A 130 14.94 -7.98 13.39
N LEU A 131 15.52 -7.53 12.28
CA LEU A 131 16.61 -8.20 11.61
C LEU A 131 17.88 -7.35 11.70
N ASP A 132 19.00 -7.98 12.07
CA ASP A 132 20.33 -7.40 12.02
C ASP A 132 21.24 -8.33 11.21
N TYR A 133 21.83 -7.82 10.12
CA TYR A 133 22.63 -8.60 9.16
C TYR A 133 22.00 -9.95 8.77
N GLY A 134 20.67 -9.97 8.58
CA GLY A 134 19.93 -11.18 8.18
C GLY A 134 19.61 -12.15 9.34
N THR A 135 20.00 -11.82 10.57
CA THR A 135 19.67 -12.59 11.78
C THR A 135 18.53 -11.92 12.52
N GLN A 136 17.52 -12.70 12.91
CA GLN A 136 16.43 -12.20 13.75
C GLN A 136 16.94 -11.98 15.18
N ILE A 137 16.87 -10.72 15.65
CA ILE A 137 17.31 -10.31 16.99
C ILE A 137 16.15 -9.88 17.90
N GLY A 138 14.94 -9.75 17.35
CA GLY A 138 13.74 -9.42 18.11
C GLY A 138 12.47 -9.89 17.40
N ASP A 139 11.45 -10.24 18.19
CA ASP A 139 10.12 -10.64 17.70
C ASP A 139 9.11 -10.49 18.83
N GLY A 140 8.10 -9.67 18.64
CA GLY A 140 7.06 -9.41 19.64
C GLY A 140 6.23 -8.17 19.34
N SER A 141 5.48 -7.72 20.34
CA SER A 141 4.80 -6.43 20.28
C SER A 141 5.81 -5.27 20.21
N PRO A 142 5.39 -4.08 19.75
CA PRO A 142 6.25 -2.89 19.75
C PRO A 142 6.89 -2.61 21.13
N GLU A 143 6.15 -2.80 22.22
CA GLU A 143 6.64 -2.60 23.59
C GLU A 143 7.71 -3.61 23.96
N GLU A 144 7.50 -4.89 23.66
CA GLU A 144 8.46 -5.97 23.93
C GLU A 144 9.76 -5.76 23.16
N VAL A 145 9.64 -5.44 21.86
CA VAL A 145 10.80 -5.20 21.00
C VAL A 145 11.57 -3.96 21.41
N ARG A 146 10.90 -2.89 21.81
CA ARG A 146 11.54 -1.66 22.33
C ARG A 146 12.35 -1.90 23.61
N ALA A 147 11.95 -2.87 24.43
CA ALA A 147 12.64 -3.23 25.66
C ALA A 147 13.74 -4.29 25.47
N HIS A 148 13.86 -4.87 24.26
CA HIS A 148 14.79 -5.95 24.00
C HIS A 148 16.23 -5.45 23.92
N HIS A 149 17.13 -6.03 24.73
CA HIS A 149 18.52 -5.60 24.85
C HIS A 149 19.28 -5.55 23.52
N ASP A 150 19.16 -6.60 22.70
CA ASP A 150 19.89 -6.70 21.43
C ASP A 150 19.37 -5.70 20.40
N VAL A 151 18.06 -5.39 20.42
CA VAL A 151 17.46 -4.37 19.57
C VAL A 151 17.94 -2.97 19.98
N ILE A 152 18.00 -2.70 21.29
CA ILE A 152 18.52 -1.43 21.81
C ILE A 152 19.97 -1.25 21.36
N ALA A 153 20.81 -2.27 21.52
CA ALA A 153 22.22 -2.21 21.13
C ALA A 153 22.42 -2.00 19.62
N ALA A 154 21.58 -2.62 18.78
CA ALA A 154 21.71 -2.54 17.33
C ALA A 154 21.17 -1.23 16.72
N TYR A 155 20.06 -0.71 17.23
CA TYR A 155 19.32 0.38 16.59
C TYR A 155 19.22 1.68 17.38
N LEU A 156 19.26 1.62 18.72
CA LEU A 156 19.09 2.81 19.56
C LEU A 156 20.41 3.34 20.12
N GLY A 157 21.50 2.61 19.96
CA GLY A 157 22.82 2.97 20.46
C GLY A 157 22.90 2.96 21.99
N THR A 158 24.01 2.56 22.54
CA THR A 158 24.31 2.74 23.99
C THR A 158 24.66 4.19 24.28
#